data_6c850795fef923c28e335ea511c7e1b0
#
_entry.id   6c850795fef923c28e335ea511c7e1b0
#
_cell.length_a   1.000
_cell.length_b   1.000
_cell.length_c   1.000
_cell.angle_alpha   90.00
_cell.angle_beta   90.00
_cell.angle_gamma   90.00
#
_symmetry.space_group_name_H-M   'P 1'
#
loop_
_entity.id
_entity.type
_entity.pdbx_description
1 polymer ?
#
loop_
_entity_poly.entity_id
_entity_poly.type
_entity_poly.pdbx_seq_one_letter_code
_entity_poly.pdbx_strand_id
1 'polypeptide(L)'
;MTDNQLHIRISDYDYPLPDSRIARYPLAERDTSKLLIYNKGEISHRTFSDLPDLIPEGELMVFNNTRVIQARLHFRKETGALIEVFLLEPHAPADYEQMFQTDSQCEWLCLVGNLKKWKGGILSRRFNVGTTTVTLTAERLGVKGNSHIVRFGWDNNAVHFADILDAAGELPIPPYLNRDTEESDKTTYQTVYSKIKGSVAAPTAGLHFTPAVLQRLDERGVERAELTLHVGAGTFRPVKTEDISGHSMHTEYISVNKEILERLLAHRCKATAVGTTSVRTLESLYYIGCHILAHPEAVTDDDLHVRQWEPYQTLCADTSHTPTPPSAEDAVRAVAAYLERHGMEVLHASTQIIIAPGYEYKIVRRLITNFHQP
;
A
#
# COMPACT_ATOMS: atom_id res chain seq x y z
N MET A 1 16.57 -19.39 -12.26
CA MET A 1 15.11 -19.49 -12.46
C MET A 1 14.81 -20.84 -13.06
N THR A 2 13.99 -21.64 -12.45
CA THR A 2 13.34 -22.65 -13.27
C THR A 2 12.48 -21.87 -14.24
N ASP A 3 12.64 -22.11 -15.54
CA ASP A 3 11.97 -21.41 -16.65
C ASP A 3 10.43 -21.31 -16.46
N ASN A 4 9.88 -22.14 -15.62
CA ASN A 4 8.45 -22.30 -15.35
C ASN A 4 7.87 -21.24 -14.36
N GLN A 5 8.67 -20.54 -13.56
CA GLN A 5 8.16 -19.58 -12.56
C GLN A 5 7.93 -18.17 -13.12
N LEU A 6 8.53 -17.85 -14.26
CA LEU A 6 8.35 -16.57 -14.94
C LEU A 6 7.28 -16.65 -16.06
N HIS A 7 6.84 -17.83 -16.44
CA HIS A 7 5.84 -18.04 -17.50
C HIS A 7 4.47 -18.42 -16.93
N ILE A 8 3.92 -17.53 -16.11
CA ILE A 8 2.56 -17.66 -15.59
C ILE A 8 1.66 -16.83 -16.49
N ARG A 9 0.75 -17.48 -17.18
CA ARG A 9 -0.24 -16.80 -18.03
C ARG A 9 -1.33 -16.21 -17.14
N ILE A 10 -1.63 -14.94 -17.35
CA ILE A 10 -2.70 -14.26 -16.63
C ILE A 10 -4.04 -14.92 -16.89
N SER A 11 -4.27 -15.44 -18.14
CA SER A 11 -5.47 -16.16 -18.51
C SER A 11 -5.75 -17.42 -17.68
N ASP A 12 -4.73 -18.04 -17.07
CA ASP A 12 -4.90 -19.23 -16.23
C ASP A 12 -5.58 -18.90 -14.88
N TYR A 13 -5.65 -17.61 -14.54
CA TYR A 13 -6.27 -17.07 -13.32
C TYR A 13 -7.56 -16.29 -13.63
N ASP A 14 -7.93 -16.20 -14.90
CA ASP A 14 -9.18 -15.55 -15.32
C ASP A 14 -10.39 -16.44 -14.99
N TYR A 15 -11.45 -15.85 -14.49
CA TYR A 15 -12.69 -16.52 -14.22
C TYR A 15 -13.89 -15.58 -14.42
N PRO A 16 -15.08 -16.10 -14.75
CA PRO A 16 -16.26 -15.26 -14.91
C PRO A 16 -16.66 -14.59 -13.59
N LEU A 17 -16.47 -13.28 -13.49
CA LEU A 17 -16.91 -12.45 -12.38
C LEU A 17 -17.94 -11.42 -12.87
N PRO A 18 -19.25 -11.75 -12.87
CA PRO A 18 -20.26 -10.78 -13.30
C PRO A 18 -20.41 -9.64 -12.29
N ASP A 19 -20.67 -8.44 -12.77
CA ASP A 19 -20.84 -7.22 -11.96
C ASP A 19 -21.81 -7.39 -10.79
N SER A 20 -22.83 -8.28 -10.94
CA SER A 20 -23.79 -8.59 -9.89
C SER A 20 -23.18 -9.29 -8.66
N ARG A 21 -21.95 -9.80 -8.78
CA ARG A 21 -21.20 -10.42 -7.68
C ARG A 21 -20.31 -9.43 -6.95
N ILE A 22 -20.12 -8.24 -7.49
CA ILE A 22 -19.29 -7.18 -6.88
C ILE A 22 -20.21 -6.28 -6.05
N ALA A 23 -19.97 -6.22 -4.74
CA ALA A 23 -20.68 -5.31 -3.86
C ALA A 23 -20.22 -3.87 -4.13
N ARG A 24 -21.14 -2.99 -4.54
CA ARG A 24 -20.84 -1.57 -4.80
C ARG A 24 -20.75 -0.74 -3.52
N TYR A 25 -21.41 -1.19 -2.46
CA TYR A 25 -21.45 -0.54 -1.15
C TYR A 25 -21.06 -1.53 -0.06
N PRO A 26 -20.42 -1.06 1.01
CA PRO A 26 -20.15 -1.91 2.16
C PRO A 26 -21.45 -2.28 2.89
N LEU A 27 -21.41 -3.37 3.64
CA LEU A 27 -22.49 -3.70 4.59
C LEU A 27 -22.50 -2.68 5.73
N ALA A 28 -23.68 -2.44 6.32
CA ALA A 28 -23.84 -1.54 7.47
C ALA A 28 -22.96 -2.00 8.65
N GLU A 29 -22.95 -3.31 8.90
CA GLU A 29 -22.05 -3.96 9.86
C GLU A 29 -20.95 -4.70 9.06
N ARG A 30 -19.72 -4.17 9.06
CA ARG A 30 -18.61 -4.63 8.21
C ARG A 30 -18.23 -6.08 8.45
N ASP A 31 -18.29 -6.53 9.71
CA ASP A 31 -17.90 -7.87 10.14
C ASP A 31 -18.98 -8.94 9.88
N THR A 32 -20.14 -8.56 9.35
CA THR A 32 -21.13 -9.51 8.83
C THR A 32 -20.80 -9.98 7.40
N SER A 33 -19.69 -9.53 6.82
CA SER A 33 -19.21 -9.99 5.52
C SER A 33 -18.91 -11.49 5.54
N LYS A 34 -19.11 -12.15 4.39
CA LYS A 34 -18.77 -13.57 4.22
C LYS A 34 -17.26 -13.77 4.28
N LEU A 35 -16.84 -14.81 4.99
CA LEU A 35 -15.45 -15.23 5.11
C LEU A 35 -15.29 -16.62 4.45
N LEU A 36 -14.47 -16.71 3.40
CA LEU A 36 -14.01 -17.96 2.85
C LEU A 36 -12.70 -18.33 3.52
N ILE A 37 -12.61 -19.56 4.02
CA ILE A 37 -11.42 -20.10 4.67
C ILE A 37 -10.85 -21.19 3.76
N TYR A 38 -9.58 -21.06 3.42
CA TYR A 38 -8.81 -22.09 2.74
C TYR A 38 -7.71 -22.60 3.66
N ASN A 39 -7.72 -23.91 3.93
CA ASN A 39 -6.70 -24.56 4.75
C ASN A 39 -6.27 -25.87 4.12
N LYS A 40 -5.08 -25.91 3.53
CA LYS A 40 -4.45 -27.11 2.95
C LYS A 40 -5.37 -27.91 2.00
N GLY A 41 -6.10 -27.21 1.15
CA GLY A 41 -7.04 -27.81 0.17
C GLY A 41 -8.49 -27.87 0.64
N GLU A 42 -8.77 -27.68 1.92
CA GLU A 42 -10.12 -27.63 2.45
C GLU A 42 -10.69 -26.22 2.40
N ILE A 43 -11.92 -26.09 1.90
CA ILE A 43 -12.64 -24.81 1.81
C ILE A 43 -13.83 -24.86 2.76
N SER A 44 -13.97 -23.83 3.57
CA SER A 44 -15.14 -23.64 4.42
C SER A 44 -15.60 -22.19 4.42
N HIS A 45 -16.81 -21.93 4.87
CA HIS A 45 -17.42 -20.61 4.89
C HIS A 45 -17.86 -20.24 6.30
N ARG A 46 -17.61 -18.96 6.66
CA ARG A 46 -17.97 -18.35 7.94
C ARG A 46 -18.42 -16.90 7.69
N THR A 47 -18.71 -16.20 8.77
CA THR A 47 -18.85 -14.75 8.80
C THR A 47 -17.54 -14.13 9.31
N PHE A 48 -17.20 -12.93 8.88
CA PHE A 48 -15.95 -12.30 9.30
C PHE A 48 -15.88 -12.07 10.82
N SER A 49 -17.03 -11.88 11.49
CA SER A 49 -17.14 -11.83 12.94
C SER A 49 -16.63 -13.10 13.66
N ASP A 50 -16.52 -14.24 12.96
CA ASP A 50 -15.98 -15.49 13.51
C ASP A 50 -14.44 -15.55 13.43
N LEU A 51 -13.79 -14.57 12.77
CA LEU A 51 -12.34 -14.54 12.58
C LEU A 51 -11.54 -14.74 13.87
N PRO A 52 -11.90 -14.12 15.02
CA PRO A 52 -11.15 -14.34 16.26
C PRO A 52 -11.06 -15.81 16.69
N ASP A 53 -12.05 -16.62 16.38
CA ASP A 53 -12.07 -18.04 16.75
C ASP A 53 -11.20 -18.90 15.83
N LEU A 54 -10.77 -18.34 14.68
CA LEU A 54 -9.94 -19.01 13.68
C LEU A 54 -8.45 -18.68 13.83
N ILE A 55 -8.13 -17.61 14.56
CA ILE A 55 -6.75 -17.20 14.81
C ILE A 55 -6.25 -17.90 16.08
N PRO A 56 -5.09 -18.57 16.03
CA PRO A 56 -4.49 -19.17 17.22
C PRO A 56 -4.20 -18.15 18.31
N GLU A 57 -4.33 -18.58 19.57
CA GLU A 57 -3.92 -17.78 20.73
C GLU A 57 -2.42 -17.42 20.64
N GLY A 58 -2.07 -16.21 21.06
CA GLY A 58 -0.69 -15.71 21.03
C GLY A 58 -0.11 -15.53 19.64
N GLU A 59 -0.92 -15.51 18.59
CA GLU A 59 -0.47 -15.21 17.22
C GLU A 59 -0.14 -13.73 17.07
N LEU A 60 0.86 -13.38 16.26
CA LEU A 60 1.15 -12.01 15.86
C LEU A 60 0.38 -11.69 14.57
N MET A 61 -0.51 -10.71 14.63
CA MET A 61 -1.21 -10.17 13.45
C MET A 61 -0.65 -8.81 13.07
N VAL A 62 -0.33 -8.62 11.78
CA VAL A 62 0.31 -7.41 11.27
C VAL A 62 -0.62 -6.70 10.29
N PHE A 63 -0.86 -5.41 10.56
CA PHE A 63 -1.81 -4.56 9.86
C PHE A 63 -1.09 -3.41 9.15
N ASN A 64 -1.60 -3.00 8.00
CA ASN A 64 -1.17 -1.76 7.35
C ASN A 64 -2.05 -0.60 7.86
N ASN A 65 -1.47 0.32 8.63
CA ASN A 65 -2.16 1.43 9.28
C ASN A 65 -2.30 2.68 8.41
N THR A 66 -2.01 2.57 7.12
CA THR A 66 -2.13 3.70 6.21
C THR A 66 -3.57 4.20 6.09
N ARG A 67 -3.72 5.52 5.90
CA ARG A 67 -5.00 6.20 5.71
C ARG A 67 -5.09 6.76 4.30
N VAL A 68 -6.23 6.53 3.65
CA VAL A 68 -6.50 7.06 2.31
C VAL A 68 -6.68 8.56 2.35
N ILE A 69 -6.05 9.25 1.40
CA ILE A 69 -6.16 10.70 1.20
C ILE A 69 -7.15 11.00 0.08
N GLN A 70 -7.70 12.21 0.07
CA GLN A 70 -8.54 12.72 -1.00
C GLN A 70 -7.65 13.12 -2.20
N ALA A 71 -7.14 12.10 -2.90
CA ALA A 71 -6.09 12.25 -3.92
C ALA A 71 -6.58 12.78 -5.27
N ARG A 72 -7.88 13.01 -5.48
CA ARG A 72 -8.43 13.54 -6.74
C ARG A 72 -8.77 15.01 -6.58
N LEU A 73 -8.08 15.87 -7.32
CA LEU A 73 -8.32 17.31 -7.36
C LEU A 73 -8.94 17.70 -8.72
N HIS A 74 -10.03 18.43 -8.68
CA HIS A 74 -10.72 18.90 -9.86
C HIS A 74 -10.53 20.40 -10.05
N PHE A 75 -10.12 20.79 -11.25
CA PHE A 75 -9.99 22.18 -11.69
C PHE A 75 -10.90 22.43 -12.88
N ARG A 76 -11.58 23.58 -12.89
CA ARG A 76 -12.42 24.01 -14.01
C ARG A 76 -11.77 25.18 -14.71
N LYS A 77 -11.50 25.05 -16.00
CA LYS A 77 -10.99 26.13 -16.83
C LYS A 77 -12.10 27.17 -17.12
N GLU A 78 -11.71 28.38 -17.50
CA GLU A 78 -12.64 29.39 -17.96
C GLU A 78 -13.51 28.92 -19.14
N THR A 79 -12.97 28.04 -19.97
CA THR A 79 -13.71 27.39 -21.08
C THR A 79 -14.75 26.37 -20.63
N GLY A 80 -14.90 26.15 -19.30
CA GLY A 80 -15.80 25.17 -18.72
C GLY A 80 -15.20 23.73 -18.64
N ALA A 81 -14.04 23.47 -19.26
CA ALA A 81 -13.45 22.14 -19.26
C ALA A 81 -13.00 21.72 -17.85
N LEU A 82 -13.44 20.54 -17.41
CA LEU A 82 -13.02 19.91 -16.17
C LEU A 82 -11.71 19.16 -16.40
N ILE A 83 -10.72 19.44 -15.55
CA ILE A 83 -9.42 18.74 -15.50
C ILE A 83 -9.35 18.05 -14.16
N GLU A 84 -9.15 16.72 -14.16
CA GLU A 84 -8.83 15.94 -12.98
C GLU A 84 -7.32 15.82 -12.84
N VAL A 85 -6.80 16.09 -11.65
CA VAL A 85 -5.40 15.82 -11.28
C VAL A 85 -5.41 14.81 -10.16
N PHE A 86 -4.96 13.60 -10.48
CA PHE A 86 -4.94 12.48 -9.54
C PHE A 86 -3.53 12.27 -9.01
N LEU A 87 -3.34 12.49 -7.72
CA LEU A 87 -2.07 12.34 -7.00
C LEU A 87 -1.65 10.87 -6.96
N LEU A 88 -0.39 10.59 -7.27
CA LEU A 88 0.18 9.24 -7.23
C LEU A 88 1.17 9.09 -6.08
N GLU A 89 2.22 9.89 -6.12
CA GLU A 89 3.31 9.88 -5.13
C GLU A 89 3.94 11.27 -4.99
N PRO A 90 4.49 11.62 -3.80
CA PRO A 90 5.24 12.84 -3.60
C PRO A 90 6.45 12.93 -4.52
N HIS A 91 6.78 14.13 -5.01
CA HIS A 91 7.95 14.39 -5.83
C HIS A 91 8.94 15.33 -5.15
N ALA A 92 8.48 16.47 -4.66
CA ALA A 92 9.28 17.43 -3.91
C ALA A 92 8.43 18.17 -2.87
N PRO A 93 8.68 17.97 -1.58
CA PRO A 93 9.57 16.94 -0.98
C PRO A 93 9.09 15.52 -1.27
N ALA A 94 10.01 14.53 -1.30
CA ALA A 94 9.68 13.14 -1.60
C ALA A 94 9.10 12.37 -0.40
N ASP A 95 9.36 12.85 0.81
CA ASP A 95 8.83 12.27 2.04
C ASP A 95 7.36 12.65 2.25
N TYR A 96 6.51 11.68 2.60
CA TYR A 96 5.07 11.89 2.75
C TYR A 96 4.72 12.83 3.90
N GLU A 97 5.40 12.72 5.03
CA GLU A 97 5.12 13.55 6.20
C GLU A 97 5.48 15.01 5.93
N GLN A 98 6.68 15.26 5.39
CA GLN A 98 7.09 16.58 4.98
C GLN A 98 6.18 17.15 3.88
N MET A 99 5.78 16.33 2.91
CA MET A 99 4.87 16.71 1.84
C MET A 99 3.54 17.25 2.37
N PHE A 100 2.94 16.57 3.34
CA PHE A 100 1.65 17.00 3.92
C PHE A 100 1.77 18.23 4.83
N GLN A 101 2.97 18.52 5.34
CA GLN A 101 3.25 19.70 6.17
C GLN A 101 3.69 20.93 5.36
N THR A 102 3.84 20.80 4.05
CA THR A 102 4.17 21.99 3.22
C THR A 102 3.07 23.05 3.34
N ASP A 103 3.47 24.32 3.36
CA ASP A 103 2.64 25.48 3.69
C ASP A 103 2.44 26.48 2.55
N SER A 104 3.09 26.27 1.41
CA SER A 104 3.04 27.22 0.27
C SER A 104 3.04 26.55 -1.08
N GLN A 105 3.86 25.52 -1.26
CA GLN A 105 3.94 24.78 -2.53
C GLN A 105 4.50 23.39 -2.35
N CYS A 106 4.13 22.49 -3.27
CA CYS A 106 4.68 21.13 -3.33
C CYS A 106 4.57 20.57 -4.76
N GLU A 107 5.29 19.49 -5.03
CA GLU A 107 5.27 18.83 -6.34
C GLU A 107 4.89 17.35 -6.17
N TRP A 108 3.98 16.88 -7.02
CA TRP A 108 3.50 15.50 -7.03
C TRP A 108 3.64 14.89 -8.41
N LEU A 109 3.89 13.60 -8.47
CA LEU A 109 3.61 12.80 -9.66
C LEU A 109 2.11 12.53 -9.74
N CYS A 110 1.51 12.85 -10.88
CA CYS A 110 0.06 12.80 -11.06
C CYS A 110 -0.33 12.12 -12.37
N LEU A 111 -1.51 11.50 -12.38
CA LEU A 111 -2.25 11.29 -13.61
C LEU A 111 -3.14 12.51 -13.87
N VAL A 112 -3.32 12.84 -15.14
CA VAL A 112 -4.14 13.98 -15.53
C VAL A 112 -5.27 13.51 -16.44
N GLY A 113 -6.48 13.57 -15.93
CA GLY A 113 -7.69 13.34 -16.71
C GLY A 113 -7.96 14.54 -17.64
N ASN A 114 -8.47 14.24 -18.84
CA ASN A 114 -8.77 15.26 -19.85
C ASN A 114 -7.56 16.11 -20.28
N LEU A 115 -6.35 15.50 -20.26
CA LEU A 115 -5.06 16.14 -20.52
C LEU A 115 -5.04 16.97 -21.82
N LYS A 116 -5.76 16.52 -22.87
CA LYS A 116 -5.86 17.25 -24.17
C LYS A 116 -6.41 18.67 -24.01
N LYS A 117 -7.16 18.94 -22.95
CA LYS A 117 -7.71 20.25 -22.62
C LYS A 117 -6.77 21.11 -21.77
N TRP A 118 -5.73 20.51 -21.18
CA TRP A 118 -4.71 21.23 -20.43
C TRP A 118 -3.35 21.22 -21.15
N LYS A 119 -3.26 22.00 -22.22
CA LYS A 119 -2.05 22.11 -23.05
C LYS A 119 -0.91 22.87 -22.35
N GLY A 120 -1.24 23.70 -21.37
CA GLY A 120 -0.30 24.54 -20.61
C GLY A 120 -1.06 25.58 -19.80
N GLY A 121 -0.29 26.43 -19.10
CA GLY A 121 -0.80 27.45 -18.18
C GLY A 121 -1.16 26.89 -16.80
N ILE A 122 -1.44 27.80 -15.89
CA ILE A 122 -1.76 27.52 -14.50
C ILE A 122 -3.27 27.31 -14.38
N LEU A 123 -3.68 26.21 -13.76
CA LEU A 123 -5.05 26.02 -13.32
C LEU A 123 -5.22 26.65 -11.94
N SER A 124 -6.40 27.18 -11.64
CA SER A 124 -6.71 27.69 -10.31
C SER A 124 -8.09 27.27 -9.84
N ARG A 125 -8.24 27.12 -8.52
CA ARG A 125 -9.50 26.83 -7.85
C ARG A 125 -9.54 27.51 -6.51
N ARG A 126 -10.62 28.26 -6.23
CA ARG A 126 -10.87 28.92 -4.96
C ARG A 126 -11.87 28.11 -4.13
N PHE A 127 -11.58 27.89 -2.85
CA PHE A 127 -12.42 27.14 -1.91
C PHE A 127 -12.10 27.57 -0.46
N ASN A 128 -12.87 27.02 0.48
CA ASN A 128 -12.66 27.30 1.90
C ASN A 128 -12.00 26.08 2.60
N VAL A 129 -11.02 26.38 3.44
CA VAL A 129 -10.45 25.46 4.44
C VAL A 129 -10.90 25.96 5.81
N GLY A 130 -11.90 25.31 6.39
CA GLY A 130 -12.59 25.87 7.56
C GLY A 130 -13.19 27.24 7.26
N THR A 131 -12.76 28.26 7.99
CA THR A 131 -13.20 29.66 7.79
C THR A 131 -12.31 30.45 6.81
N THR A 132 -11.22 29.88 6.36
CA THR A 132 -10.21 30.55 5.53
C THR A 132 -10.42 30.26 4.07
N THR A 133 -10.50 31.29 3.21
CA THR A 133 -10.53 31.12 1.77
C THR A 133 -9.12 30.96 1.22
N VAL A 134 -8.92 29.93 0.37
CA VAL A 134 -7.63 29.60 -0.25
C VAL A 134 -7.81 29.51 -1.76
N THR A 135 -6.82 30.00 -2.51
CA THR A 135 -6.70 29.82 -3.95
C THR A 135 -5.58 28.81 -4.21
N LEU A 136 -5.95 27.60 -4.60
CA LEU A 136 -5.02 26.56 -5.03
C LEU A 136 -4.72 26.71 -6.51
N THR A 137 -3.44 26.64 -6.85
CA THR A 137 -2.95 26.59 -8.24
C THR A 137 -2.33 25.24 -8.57
N ALA A 138 -2.38 24.85 -9.83
CA ALA A 138 -1.70 23.67 -10.36
C ALA A 138 -0.99 24.01 -11.67
N GLU A 139 0.29 23.69 -11.74
CA GLU A 139 1.15 23.90 -12.90
C GLU A 139 1.82 22.58 -13.30
N ARG A 140 1.75 22.24 -14.58
CA ARG A 140 2.42 21.04 -15.08
C ARG A 140 3.85 21.37 -15.49
N LEU A 141 4.83 20.80 -14.78
CA LEU A 141 6.27 21.07 -14.98
C LEU A 141 6.94 20.13 -15.99
N GLY A 142 6.49 18.87 -16.04
CA GLY A 142 7.15 17.87 -16.86
C GLY A 142 6.44 16.51 -16.85
N VAL A 143 7.15 15.51 -17.37
CA VAL A 143 6.69 14.11 -17.44
C VAL A 143 7.78 13.22 -16.86
N LYS A 144 7.39 12.23 -16.06
CA LYS A 144 8.26 11.17 -15.56
C LYS A 144 7.56 9.82 -15.80
N GLY A 145 8.10 9.03 -16.72
CA GLY A 145 7.44 7.82 -17.19
C GLY A 145 6.07 8.13 -17.80
N ASN A 146 5.02 7.54 -17.28
CA ASN A 146 3.63 7.73 -17.69
C ASN A 146 2.88 8.78 -16.84
N SER A 147 3.57 9.49 -15.96
CA SER A 147 2.99 10.43 -15.00
C SER A 147 3.48 11.86 -15.28
N HIS A 148 2.72 12.83 -14.81
CA HIS A 148 3.06 14.24 -14.92
C HIS A 148 3.56 14.78 -13.59
N ILE A 149 4.64 15.58 -13.61
CA ILE A 149 5.06 16.37 -12.46
C ILE A 149 4.16 17.60 -12.42
N VAL A 150 3.39 17.74 -11.35
CA VAL A 150 2.49 18.87 -11.12
C VAL A 150 2.91 19.58 -9.84
N ARG A 151 3.19 20.88 -9.98
CA ARG A 151 3.39 21.78 -8.85
C ARG A 151 2.04 22.34 -8.40
N PHE A 152 1.75 22.20 -7.12
CA PHE A 152 0.67 22.86 -6.43
C PHE A 152 1.21 24.04 -5.67
N GLY A 153 0.51 25.18 -5.68
CA GLY A 153 0.84 26.35 -4.89
C GLY A 153 -0.46 26.97 -4.34
N TRP A 154 -0.39 27.62 -3.21
CA TRP A 154 -1.55 28.30 -2.60
C TRP A 154 -1.15 29.58 -1.86
N ASP A 155 -2.13 30.45 -1.65
CA ASP A 155 -1.98 31.83 -1.22
C ASP A 155 -2.05 32.05 0.31
N ASN A 156 -2.01 30.97 1.12
CA ASN A 156 -2.11 31.08 2.58
C ASN A 156 -1.21 30.06 3.31
N ASN A 157 -0.13 30.54 3.92
CA ASN A 157 0.88 29.73 4.58
C ASN A 157 0.42 29.16 5.95
N ALA A 158 -0.74 29.54 6.45
CA ALA A 158 -1.32 28.92 7.65
C ALA A 158 -2.09 27.62 7.33
N VAL A 159 -2.18 27.26 6.05
CA VAL A 159 -2.87 26.06 5.56
C VAL A 159 -1.84 25.09 4.99
N HIS A 160 -1.81 23.88 5.49
CA HIS A 160 -0.93 22.82 4.98
C HIS A 160 -1.56 22.07 3.80
N PHE A 161 -0.74 21.40 3.00
CA PHE A 161 -1.25 20.64 1.86
C PHE A 161 -2.24 19.55 2.27
N ALA A 162 -2.07 18.95 3.45
CA ALA A 162 -3.04 18.00 4.02
C ALA A 162 -4.44 18.61 4.17
N ASP A 163 -4.52 19.87 4.62
CA ASP A 163 -5.80 20.57 4.82
C ASP A 163 -6.47 20.88 3.48
N ILE A 164 -5.66 21.19 2.45
CA ILE A 164 -6.14 21.41 1.08
C ILE A 164 -6.78 20.14 0.54
N LEU A 165 -6.13 18.98 0.71
CA LEU A 165 -6.68 17.71 0.25
C LEU A 165 -7.98 17.35 0.98
N ASP A 166 -8.03 17.58 2.29
CA ASP A 166 -9.24 17.31 3.08
C ASP A 166 -10.42 18.23 2.68
N ALA A 167 -10.16 19.46 2.23
CA ALA A 167 -11.17 20.42 1.87
C ALA A 167 -11.61 20.39 0.38
N ALA A 168 -10.66 20.14 -0.52
CA ALA A 168 -10.88 20.29 -1.96
C ALA A 168 -10.75 18.99 -2.75
N GLY A 169 -10.19 17.94 -2.14
CA GLY A 169 -9.98 16.66 -2.79
C GLY A 169 -11.19 15.73 -2.68
N GLU A 170 -11.23 14.75 -3.55
CA GLU A 170 -12.16 13.62 -3.52
C GLU A 170 -11.41 12.34 -3.22
N LEU A 171 -12.04 11.46 -2.41
CA LEU A 171 -11.49 10.16 -2.07
C LEU A 171 -11.53 9.25 -3.31
N PRO A 172 -10.40 8.67 -3.75
CA PRO A 172 -10.41 7.70 -4.84
C PRO A 172 -10.99 6.36 -4.36
N ILE A 173 -12.06 5.91 -5.00
CA ILE A 173 -12.57 4.55 -4.80
C ILE A 173 -12.16 3.66 -5.97
N PRO A 174 -12.11 2.33 -5.79
CA PRO A 174 -11.73 1.41 -6.85
C PRO A 174 -12.65 1.50 -8.07
N PRO A 175 -12.10 1.55 -9.30
CA PRO A 175 -12.90 1.69 -10.52
C PRO A 175 -13.92 0.56 -10.72
N TYR A 176 -13.64 -0.66 -10.24
CA TYR A 176 -14.54 -1.81 -10.37
C TYR A 176 -15.86 -1.65 -9.58
N LEU A 177 -15.95 -0.71 -8.63
CA LEU A 177 -17.20 -0.39 -7.94
C LEU A 177 -18.22 0.27 -8.88
N ASN A 178 -17.75 0.85 -10.00
CA ASN A 178 -18.56 1.43 -11.06
C ASN A 178 -19.67 2.39 -10.54
N ARG A 179 -19.26 3.30 -9.66
CA ARG A 179 -20.07 4.38 -9.10
C ARG A 179 -19.18 5.59 -8.76
N ASP A 180 -19.81 6.74 -8.58
CA ASP A 180 -19.13 7.93 -8.07
C ASP A 180 -18.83 7.80 -6.57
N THR A 181 -17.84 8.58 -6.10
CA THR A 181 -17.51 8.71 -4.69
C THR A 181 -18.61 9.46 -3.96
N GLU A 182 -18.98 8.99 -2.79
CA GLU A 182 -19.95 9.62 -1.89
C GLU A 182 -19.27 10.12 -0.61
N GLU A 183 -19.91 11.03 0.13
CA GLU A 183 -19.38 11.56 1.38
C GLU A 183 -19.16 10.44 2.44
N SER A 184 -20.03 9.44 2.44
CA SER A 184 -19.91 8.25 3.28
C SER A 184 -18.62 7.47 3.06
N ASP A 185 -18.03 7.51 1.86
CA ASP A 185 -16.79 6.79 1.54
C ASP A 185 -15.59 7.32 2.33
N LYS A 186 -15.60 8.59 2.74
CA LYS A 186 -14.56 9.16 3.59
C LYS A 186 -14.40 8.40 4.92
N THR A 187 -15.46 7.74 5.38
CA THR A 187 -15.46 6.91 6.59
C THR A 187 -15.47 5.43 6.26
N THR A 188 -16.27 5.00 5.28
CA THR A 188 -16.45 3.58 4.98
C THR A 188 -15.28 2.96 4.22
N TYR A 189 -14.56 3.74 3.41
CA TYR A 189 -13.36 3.30 2.70
C TYR A 189 -12.07 3.59 3.49
N GLN A 190 -12.15 3.46 4.83
CA GLN A 190 -11.03 3.54 5.78
C GLN A 190 -11.08 2.36 6.73
N THR A 191 -9.92 1.85 7.14
CA THR A 191 -9.86 0.86 8.21
C THR A 191 -10.04 1.52 9.57
N VAL A 192 -10.57 0.79 10.56
CA VAL A 192 -10.78 1.31 11.92
C VAL A 192 -9.48 1.61 12.67
N TYR A 193 -8.35 1.14 12.14
CA TYR A 193 -7.00 1.35 12.69
C TYR A 193 -6.12 2.25 11.81
N SER A 194 -6.68 2.89 10.78
CA SER A 194 -5.91 3.78 9.90
C SER A 194 -5.45 5.04 10.64
N LYS A 195 -4.17 5.38 10.52
CA LYS A 195 -3.51 6.50 11.23
C LYS A 195 -2.71 7.40 10.29
N ILE A 196 -1.85 6.81 9.47
CA ILE A 196 -0.84 7.52 8.69
C ILE A 196 -1.38 7.87 7.31
N LYS A 197 -1.63 9.16 7.04
CA LYS A 197 -2.06 9.65 5.71
C LYS A 197 -0.99 9.39 4.65
N GLY A 198 -1.40 9.03 3.43
CA GLY A 198 -0.46 8.89 2.30
C GLY A 198 -0.86 7.87 1.24
N SER A 199 -1.84 7.03 1.50
CA SER A 199 -2.34 6.06 0.51
C SER A 199 -3.42 6.63 -0.37
N VAL A 200 -3.44 6.21 -1.62
CA VAL A 200 -4.54 6.49 -2.57
C VAL A 200 -5.56 5.34 -2.63
N ALA A 201 -5.26 4.19 -2.03
CA ALA A 201 -6.20 3.09 -1.88
C ALA A 201 -6.16 2.52 -0.46
N ALA A 202 -7.29 2.08 0.06
CA ALA A 202 -7.37 1.43 1.35
C ALA A 202 -6.77 0.02 1.32
N PRO A 203 -6.14 -0.46 2.42
CA PRO A 203 -5.83 -1.88 2.59
C PRO A 203 -7.14 -2.65 2.82
N THR A 204 -7.81 -2.99 1.72
CA THR A 204 -9.22 -3.39 1.69
C THR A 204 -9.56 -4.62 2.53
N ALA A 205 -8.62 -5.55 2.74
CA ALA A 205 -8.81 -6.67 3.66
C ALA A 205 -9.08 -6.20 5.11
N GLY A 206 -8.57 -5.02 5.47
CA GLY A 206 -8.78 -4.42 6.77
C GLY A 206 -10.15 -3.75 6.96
N LEU A 207 -10.91 -3.54 5.89
CA LEU A 207 -12.19 -2.85 5.95
C LEU A 207 -13.27 -3.64 6.70
N HIS A 208 -13.11 -4.96 6.82
CA HIS A 208 -14.06 -5.82 7.52
C HIS A 208 -13.86 -5.83 9.04
N PHE A 209 -12.74 -5.34 9.54
CA PHE A 209 -12.51 -5.27 10.99
C PHE A 209 -13.37 -4.19 11.63
N THR A 210 -13.92 -4.55 12.79
CA THR A 210 -14.63 -3.65 13.71
C THR A 210 -13.89 -3.58 15.04
N PRO A 211 -14.12 -2.56 15.87
CA PRO A 211 -13.57 -2.52 17.22
C PRO A 211 -13.91 -3.77 18.03
N ALA A 212 -15.12 -4.36 17.86
CA ALA A 212 -15.53 -5.58 18.52
C ALA A 212 -14.70 -6.81 18.11
N VAL A 213 -14.41 -6.96 16.80
CA VAL A 213 -13.54 -8.04 16.31
C VAL A 213 -12.12 -7.88 16.86
N LEU A 214 -11.59 -6.65 16.86
CA LEU A 214 -10.26 -6.37 17.41
C LEU A 214 -10.18 -6.66 18.91
N GLN A 215 -11.20 -6.27 19.68
CA GLN A 215 -11.27 -6.56 21.11
C GLN A 215 -11.29 -8.08 21.39
N ARG A 216 -12.09 -8.84 20.64
CA ARG A 216 -12.13 -10.31 20.79
C ARG A 216 -10.77 -10.98 20.45
N LEU A 217 -10.02 -10.43 19.49
CA LEU A 217 -8.64 -10.89 19.22
C LEU A 217 -7.72 -10.61 20.40
N ASP A 218 -7.80 -9.40 20.99
CA ASP A 218 -7.02 -9.02 22.17
C ASP A 218 -7.35 -9.92 23.39
N GLU A 219 -8.63 -10.22 23.62
CA GLU A 219 -9.11 -11.12 24.70
C GLU A 219 -8.58 -12.56 24.54
N ARG A 220 -8.24 -12.97 23.32
CA ARG A 220 -7.60 -14.25 23.01
C ARG A 220 -6.07 -14.20 23.04
N GLY A 221 -5.49 -13.08 23.48
CA GLY A 221 -4.02 -12.91 23.54
C GLY A 221 -3.37 -12.79 22.16
N VAL A 222 -4.13 -12.49 21.11
CA VAL A 222 -3.55 -12.21 19.78
C VAL A 222 -2.84 -10.86 19.84
N GLU A 223 -1.55 -10.85 19.54
CA GLU A 223 -0.80 -9.60 19.49
C GLU A 223 -1.00 -8.89 18.15
N ARG A 224 -1.20 -7.58 18.20
CA ARG A 224 -1.40 -6.75 17.02
C ARG A 224 -0.22 -5.80 16.83
N ALA A 225 0.35 -5.79 15.63
CA ALA A 225 1.39 -4.85 15.24
C ALA A 225 0.96 -4.08 13.97
N GLU A 226 1.44 -2.86 13.82
CA GLU A 226 1.09 -1.98 12.72
C GLU A 226 2.33 -1.54 11.96
N LEU A 227 2.33 -1.73 10.66
CA LEU A 227 3.32 -1.18 9.73
C LEU A 227 2.65 -0.16 8.80
N THR A 228 3.44 0.60 8.06
CA THR A 228 2.93 1.49 7.04
C THR A 228 3.47 1.07 5.67
N LEU A 229 2.57 0.88 4.72
CA LEU A 229 2.87 0.84 3.29
C LEU A 229 1.94 1.82 2.60
N HIS A 230 2.52 2.82 1.94
CA HIS A 230 1.75 3.79 1.17
C HIS A 230 1.34 3.18 -0.17
N VAL A 231 0.06 2.84 -0.28
CA VAL A 231 -0.51 2.23 -1.49
C VAL A 231 -0.62 3.27 -2.58
N GLY A 232 0.14 3.09 -3.64
CA GLY A 232 0.10 3.95 -4.82
C GLY A 232 -1.10 3.66 -5.74
N ALA A 233 -1.39 4.60 -6.65
CA ALA A 233 -2.48 4.44 -7.64
C ALA A 233 -2.23 3.31 -8.67
N GLY A 234 -1.02 2.73 -8.68
CA GLY A 234 -0.73 1.53 -9.46
C GLY A 234 -1.66 0.36 -9.17
N THR A 235 -2.16 0.27 -7.93
CA THR A 235 -3.13 -0.73 -7.49
C THR A 235 -4.45 -0.71 -8.29
N PHE A 236 -4.80 0.42 -8.89
CA PHE A 236 -5.99 0.56 -9.74
C PHE A 236 -5.74 0.18 -11.21
N ARG A 237 -4.51 -0.18 -11.58
CA ARG A 237 -4.19 -0.58 -12.95
C ARG A 237 -4.30 -2.10 -13.09
N PRO A 238 -5.18 -2.61 -13.96
CA PRO A 238 -5.23 -4.04 -14.23
C PRO A 238 -3.94 -4.51 -14.88
N VAL A 239 -3.56 -5.76 -14.64
CA VAL A 239 -2.50 -6.43 -15.38
C VAL A 239 -2.94 -6.54 -16.84
N LYS A 240 -2.12 -6.03 -17.79
CA LYS A 240 -2.45 -6.00 -19.22
C LYS A 240 -1.56 -6.89 -20.06
N THR A 241 -0.58 -7.52 -19.42
CA THR A 241 0.36 -8.43 -20.11
C THR A 241 -0.24 -9.82 -20.16
N GLU A 242 0.08 -10.57 -21.21
CA GLU A 242 -0.35 -11.96 -21.35
C GLU A 242 0.36 -12.86 -20.33
N ASP A 243 1.60 -12.52 -20.03
CA ASP A 243 2.47 -13.23 -19.10
C ASP A 243 2.87 -12.31 -17.94
N ILE A 244 3.00 -12.89 -16.73
CA ILE A 244 3.35 -12.16 -15.53
C ILE A 244 4.74 -11.50 -15.63
N SER A 245 5.66 -12.08 -16.39
CA SER A 245 7.02 -11.56 -16.61
C SER A 245 7.03 -10.18 -17.27
N GLY A 246 6.04 -9.90 -18.10
CA GLY A 246 5.85 -8.60 -18.76
C GLY A 246 5.20 -7.53 -17.87
N HIS A 247 4.67 -7.91 -16.69
CA HIS A 247 4.07 -6.97 -15.77
C HIS A 247 5.15 -6.19 -14.99
N SER A 248 5.03 -4.87 -14.94
CA SER A 248 5.89 -4.02 -14.14
C SER A 248 5.16 -3.57 -12.87
N MET A 249 5.63 -4.04 -11.71
CA MET A 249 5.15 -3.57 -10.41
C MET A 249 5.63 -2.15 -10.16
N HIS A 250 4.77 -1.33 -9.59
CA HIS A 250 5.14 -0.02 -9.09
C HIS A 250 5.88 -0.13 -7.75
N THR A 251 6.75 0.84 -7.49
CA THR A 251 7.43 0.98 -6.20
C THR A 251 6.40 1.45 -5.16
N GLU A 252 6.42 0.84 -3.98
CA GLU A 252 5.68 1.29 -2.81
C GLU A 252 6.65 1.54 -1.66
N TYR A 253 6.43 2.64 -0.94
CA TYR A 253 7.23 3.02 0.21
C TYR A 253 6.69 2.38 1.48
N ILE A 254 7.61 1.82 2.26
CA ILE A 254 7.30 1.14 3.52
C ILE A 254 8.00 1.83 4.68
N SER A 255 7.30 1.88 5.82
CA SER A 255 7.85 2.35 7.08
C SER A 255 7.56 1.33 8.17
N VAL A 256 8.62 0.88 8.85
CA VAL A 256 8.54 -0.17 9.87
C VAL A 256 9.30 0.29 11.09
N ASN A 257 8.62 0.40 12.23
CA ASN A 257 9.24 0.81 13.48
C ASN A 257 10.00 -0.34 14.16
N LYS A 258 10.91 0.01 15.06
CA LYS A 258 11.74 -0.95 15.81
C LYS A 258 10.88 -1.93 16.63
N GLU A 259 9.78 -1.48 17.20
CA GLU A 259 8.86 -2.30 17.99
C GLU A 259 8.32 -3.50 17.21
N ILE A 260 7.97 -3.33 15.91
CA ILE A 260 7.54 -4.46 15.06
C ILE A 260 8.64 -5.49 14.90
N LEU A 261 9.89 -5.05 14.70
CA LEU A 261 11.02 -5.98 14.53
C LEU A 261 11.22 -6.81 15.81
N GLU A 262 11.10 -6.20 16.98
CA GLU A 262 11.17 -6.87 18.26
C GLU A 262 10.03 -7.90 18.44
N ARG A 263 8.79 -7.53 18.09
CA ARG A 263 7.65 -8.44 18.11
C ARG A 263 7.80 -9.60 17.12
N LEU A 264 8.28 -9.33 15.90
CA LEU A 264 8.58 -10.40 14.93
C LEU A 264 9.61 -11.38 15.48
N LEU A 265 10.69 -10.89 16.10
CA LEU A 265 11.71 -11.75 16.71
C LEU A 265 11.13 -12.56 17.87
N ALA A 266 10.30 -11.97 18.74
CA ALA A 266 9.61 -12.68 19.82
C ALA A 266 8.71 -13.82 19.31
N HIS A 267 8.09 -13.63 18.14
CA HIS A 267 7.26 -14.63 17.46
C HIS A 267 8.03 -15.49 16.44
N ARG A 268 9.39 -15.57 16.54
CA ARG A 268 10.25 -16.33 15.61
C ARG A 268 10.00 -15.98 14.15
N CYS A 269 9.80 -14.70 13.87
CA CYS A 269 9.48 -14.16 12.55
C CYS A 269 8.32 -14.91 11.86
N LYS A 270 7.25 -15.20 12.60
CA LYS A 270 6.02 -15.80 12.07
C LYS A 270 4.84 -14.88 12.36
N ALA A 271 4.13 -14.49 11.32
CA ALA A 271 3.02 -13.57 11.47
C ALA A 271 1.83 -13.92 10.55
N THR A 272 0.64 -13.50 10.97
CA THR A 272 -0.56 -13.42 10.13
C THR A 272 -0.61 -12.02 9.52
N ALA A 273 -0.56 -11.92 8.20
CA ALA A 273 -0.66 -10.65 7.49
C ALA A 273 -2.11 -10.30 7.18
N VAL A 274 -2.49 -9.05 7.46
CA VAL A 274 -3.79 -8.49 7.06
C VAL A 274 -3.59 -7.63 5.82
N GLY A 275 -4.03 -8.15 4.69
CA GLY A 275 -3.87 -7.57 3.35
C GLY A 275 -2.55 -7.93 2.67
N THR A 276 -2.59 -7.92 1.34
CA THR A 276 -1.40 -8.17 0.49
C THR A 276 -0.32 -7.11 0.68
N THR A 277 -0.68 -5.90 1.10
CA THR A 277 0.26 -4.83 1.46
C THR A 277 1.12 -5.20 2.67
N SER A 278 0.52 -5.79 3.71
CA SER A 278 1.26 -6.31 4.86
C SER A 278 2.17 -7.49 4.48
N VAL A 279 1.70 -8.37 3.57
CA VAL A 279 2.55 -9.45 3.02
C VAL A 279 3.77 -8.86 2.34
N ARG A 280 3.57 -7.91 1.42
CA ARG A 280 4.67 -7.29 0.67
C ARG A 280 5.71 -6.66 1.59
N THR A 281 5.26 -5.96 2.63
CA THR A 281 6.18 -5.34 3.59
C THR A 281 6.94 -6.38 4.40
N LEU A 282 6.24 -7.37 4.99
CA LEU A 282 6.87 -8.39 5.81
C LEU A 282 7.89 -9.22 5.02
N GLU A 283 7.53 -9.65 3.82
CA GLU A 283 8.45 -10.42 2.98
C GLU A 283 9.61 -9.55 2.49
N SER A 284 9.40 -8.25 2.22
CA SER A 284 10.48 -7.33 1.88
C SER A 284 11.47 -7.13 3.02
N LEU A 285 11.03 -7.12 4.28
CA LEU A 285 11.93 -7.04 5.43
C LEU A 285 12.97 -8.16 5.44
N TYR A 286 12.60 -9.37 5.01
CA TYR A 286 13.53 -10.47 4.87
C TYR A 286 14.65 -10.15 3.88
N TYR A 287 14.30 -9.66 2.68
CA TYR A 287 15.30 -9.35 1.63
C TYR A 287 16.16 -8.14 2.01
N ILE A 288 15.59 -7.10 2.58
CA ILE A 288 16.35 -5.96 3.13
C ILE A 288 17.35 -6.45 4.19
N GLY A 289 16.93 -7.34 5.09
CA GLY A 289 17.82 -7.95 6.07
C GLY A 289 18.95 -8.74 5.43
N CYS A 290 18.70 -9.47 4.35
CA CYS A 290 19.71 -10.17 3.59
C CYS A 290 20.72 -9.21 2.94
N HIS A 291 20.26 -8.08 2.39
CA HIS A 291 21.15 -7.04 1.84
C HIS A 291 22.05 -6.44 2.92
N ILE A 292 21.47 -6.08 4.07
CA ILE A 292 22.22 -5.55 5.22
C ILE A 292 23.26 -6.55 5.69
N LEU A 293 22.95 -7.86 5.75
CA LEU A 293 23.91 -8.91 6.10
C LEU A 293 25.03 -9.04 5.08
N ALA A 294 24.74 -8.81 3.80
CA ALA A 294 25.76 -8.84 2.74
C ALA A 294 26.69 -7.62 2.80
N HIS A 295 26.21 -6.44 3.21
CA HIS A 295 26.96 -5.18 3.23
C HIS A 295 26.84 -4.44 4.58
N PRO A 296 27.20 -5.05 5.72
CA PRO A 296 26.84 -4.53 7.06
C PRO A 296 27.46 -3.16 7.39
N GLU A 297 28.59 -2.81 6.77
CA GLU A 297 29.32 -1.56 7.03
C GLU A 297 29.03 -0.46 5.98
N ALA A 298 28.34 -0.79 4.87
CA ALA A 298 28.17 0.11 3.74
C ALA A 298 26.77 -0.03 3.11
N VAL A 299 25.73 0.00 3.97
CA VAL A 299 24.33 -0.06 3.52
C VAL A 299 24.00 1.19 2.71
N THR A 300 23.48 1.00 1.53
CA THR A 300 23.07 2.06 0.59
C THR A 300 21.54 2.10 0.46
N ASP A 301 21.00 3.15 -0.17
CA ASP A 301 19.56 3.23 -0.47
C ASP A 301 19.09 2.07 -1.37
N ASP A 302 19.99 1.52 -2.22
CA ASP A 302 19.67 0.35 -3.07
C ASP A 302 19.49 -0.93 -2.24
N ASP A 303 20.20 -1.06 -1.11
CA ASP A 303 20.06 -2.17 -0.17
C ASP A 303 18.72 -2.10 0.61
N LEU A 304 18.13 -0.90 0.70
CA LEU A 304 16.81 -0.66 1.30
C LEU A 304 15.66 -0.73 0.27
N HIS A 305 15.96 -1.18 -0.95
CA HIS A 305 14.98 -1.38 -2.02
C HIS A 305 14.91 -2.86 -2.42
N VAL A 306 13.70 -3.44 -2.42
CA VAL A 306 13.47 -4.81 -2.90
C VAL A 306 12.92 -4.79 -4.32
N ARG A 307 13.68 -5.38 -5.25
CA ARG A 307 13.32 -5.41 -6.66
C ARG A 307 12.22 -6.46 -6.94
N GLN A 308 11.45 -6.25 -8.00
CA GLN A 308 10.28 -7.06 -8.33
C GLN A 308 10.56 -8.57 -8.36
N TRP A 309 11.62 -8.99 -9.05
CA TRP A 309 11.94 -10.41 -9.29
C TRP A 309 13.07 -10.95 -8.41
N GLU A 310 13.55 -10.16 -7.49
CA GLU A 310 14.66 -10.51 -6.61
C GLU A 310 14.43 -11.84 -5.86
N PRO A 311 13.23 -12.11 -5.30
CA PRO A 311 12.96 -13.38 -4.60
C PRO A 311 13.20 -14.63 -5.44
N TYR A 312 13.13 -14.49 -6.75
CA TYR A 312 13.23 -15.60 -7.70
C TYR A 312 14.62 -15.72 -8.34
N GLN A 313 15.47 -14.69 -8.20
CA GLN A 313 16.83 -14.69 -8.77
C GLN A 313 17.81 -15.52 -7.95
N THR A 314 17.63 -15.58 -6.64
CA THR A 314 18.47 -16.35 -5.71
C THR A 314 18.32 -17.87 -5.91
N LEU A 315 17.25 -18.33 -6.53
CA LEU A 315 17.05 -19.76 -6.85
C LEU A 315 17.82 -20.23 -8.09
N CYS A 316 18.46 -19.32 -8.80
CA CYS A 316 19.16 -19.61 -10.07
C CYS A 316 20.68 -19.51 -10.00
N ALA A 317 21.25 -19.14 -8.85
CA ALA A 317 22.69 -19.21 -8.68
C ALA A 317 23.12 -20.68 -8.61
N ASP A 318 24.14 -21.01 -9.40
CA ASP A 318 24.75 -22.32 -9.55
C ASP A 318 24.88 -23.04 -8.18
N THR A 319 24.19 -24.16 -8.02
CA THR A 319 23.93 -24.84 -6.74
C THR A 319 25.18 -25.46 -6.10
N SER A 320 26.35 -25.28 -6.69
CA SER A 320 27.57 -25.93 -6.20
C SER A 320 28.29 -25.22 -5.07
N HIS A 321 28.01 -23.92 -4.78
CA HIS A 321 28.70 -23.13 -3.75
C HIS A 321 27.87 -21.98 -3.15
N THR A 322 26.53 -22.01 -3.17
CA THR A 322 25.71 -20.97 -2.52
C THR A 322 25.63 -21.20 -1.02
N PRO A 323 26.01 -20.22 -0.17
CA PRO A 323 25.76 -20.30 1.26
C PRO A 323 24.24 -20.43 1.51
N THR A 324 23.87 -21.22 2.51
CA THR A 324 22.48 -21.36 2.94
C THR A 324 21.87 -19.97 3.15
N PRO A 325 20.70 -19.67 2.59
CA PRO A 325 20.05 -18.38 2.80
C PRO A 325 19.89 -18.09 4.29
N PRO A 326 20.07 -16.84 4.74
CA PRO A 326 19.84 -16.46 6.13
C PRO A 326 18.45 -16.86 6.61
N SER A 327 18.33 -17.19 7.90
CA SER A 327 17.00 -17.37 8.48
C SER A 327 16.22 -16.05 8.52
N ALA A 328 14.89 -16.13 8.60
CA ALA A 328 14.08 -14.92 8.77
C ALA A 328 14.45 -14.15 10.05
N GLU A 329 14.81 -14.87 11.11
CA GLU A 329 15.25 -14.28 12.38
C GLU A 329 16.58 -13.53 12.21
N ASP A 330 17.55 -14.08 11.46
CA ASP A 330 18.83 -13.40 11.23
C ASP A 330 18.65 -12.15 10.37
N ALA A 331 17.81 -12.23 9.32
CA ALA A 331 17.50 -11.10 8.47
C ALA A 331 16.81 -9.97 9.25
N VAL A 332 15.76 -10.27 10.04
CA VAL A 332 15.06 -9.25 10.85
C VAL A 332 15.97 -8.68 11.95
N ARG A 333 16.84 -9.50 12.55
CA ARG A 333 17.85 -9.04 13.53
C ARG A 333 18.85 -8.09 12.89
N ALA A 334 19.25 -8.34 11.64
CA ALA A 334 20.13 -7.44 10.91
C ALA A 334 19.48 -6.06 10.67
N VAL A 335 18.20 -6.03 10.33
CA VAL A 335 17.45 -4.76 10.21
C VAL A 335 17.38 -4.04 11.55
N ALA A 336 17.08 -4.73 12.64
CA ALA A 336 17.04 -4.13 13.98
C ALA A 336 18.41 -3.56 14.40
N ALA A 337 19.48 -4.29 14.16
CA ALA A 337 20.85 -3.86 14.45
C ALA A 337 21.27 -2.65 13.58
N TYR A 338 20.82 -2.61 12.32
CA TYR A 338 21.02 -1.45 11.44
C TYR A 338 20.36 -0.20 12.01
N LEU A 339 19.09 -0.28 12.43
CA LEU A 339 18.40 0.86 13.06
C LEU A 339 19.12 1.32 14.34
N GLU A 340 19.52 0.39 15.20
CA GLU A 340 20.22 0.71 16.43
C GLU A 340 21.56 1.41 16.19
N ARG A 341 22.36 0.91 15.26
CA ARG A 341 23.67 1.49 14.89
C ARG A 341 23.54 2.93 14.39
N HIS A 342 22.45 3.24 13.67
CA HIS A 342 22.21 4.58 13.10
C HIS A 342 21.33 5.47 13.99
N GLY A 343 20.93 5.02 15.18
CA GLY A 343 20.06 5.78 16.07
C GLY A 343 18.67 6.05 15.49
N MET A 344 18.18 5.15 14.64
CA MET A 344 16.87 5.29 13.98
C MET A 344 15.80 4.46 14.70
N GLU A 345 14.60 5.00 14.82
CA GLU A 345 13.44 4.30 15.39
C GLU A 345 12.56 3.66 14.31
N VAL A 346 12.72 4.09 13.06
CA VAL A 346 11.88 3.65 11.93
C VAL A 346 12.77 3.34 10.73
N LEU A 347 12.56 2.17 10.13
CA LEU A 347 13.08 1.84 8.82
C LEU A 347 12.21 2.49 7.75
N HIS A 348 12.79 3.32 6.90
CA HIS A 348 12.20 3.78 5.65
C HIS A 348 12.84 3.03 4.48
N ALA A 349 12.02 2.36 3.70
CA ALA A 349 12.50 1.51 2.60
C ALA A 349 11.46 1.48 1.47
N SER A 350 11.74 0.76 0.41
CA SER A 350 10.80 0.64 -0.71
C SER A 350 10.77 -0.78 -1.29
N THR A 351 9.67 -1.12 -1.94
CA THR A 351 9.49 -2.44 -2.51
C THR A 351 8.75 -2.44 -3.84
N GLN A 352 9.22 -3.26 -4.75
CA GLN A 352 8.51 -3.68 -5.96
C GLN A 352 8.18 -5.17 -5.92
N ILE A 353 8.41 -5.85 -4.79
CA ILE A 353 8.26 -7.30 -4.68
C ILE A 353 6.94 -7.78 -5.27
N ILE A 354 6.98 -8.82 -6.09
CA ILE A 354 5.82 -9.57 -6.55
C ILE A 354 5.80 -10.94 -5.88
N ILE A 355 4.64 -11.33 -5.37
CA ILE A 355 4.43 -12.66 -4.81
C ILE A 355 3.66 -13.47 -5.84
N ALA A 356 4.36 -14.34 -6.55
CA ALA A 356 3.82 -15.20 -7.58
C ALA A 356 3.63 -16.64 -7.06
N PRO A 357 2.81 -17.47 -7.70
CA PRO A 357 2.69 -18.88 -7.37
C PRO A 357 4.06 -19.59 -7.28
N GLY A 358 4.24 -20.39 -6.25
CA GLY A 358 5.52 -21.04 -5.94
C GLY A 358 6.47 -20.22 -5.07
N TYR A 359 6.09 -19.00 -4.64
CA TYR A 359 6.86 -18.22 -3.67
C TYR A 359 6.90 -18.93 -2.31
N GLU A 360 8.07 -19.03 -1.72
CA GLU A 360 8.28 -19.55 -0.38
C GLU A 360 8.29 -18.44 0.66
N TYR A 361 7.21 -18.32 1.42
CA TYR A 361 7.06 -17.30 2.45
C TYR A 361 8.12 -17.44 3.55
N LYS A 362 8.77 -16.34 3.89
CA LYS A 362 9.81 -16.27 4.92
C LYS A 362 9.22 -15.92 6.30
N ILE A 363 8.34 -14.94 6.35
CA ILE A 363 7.75 -14.41 7.59
C ILE A 363 6.24 -14.73 7.67
N VAL A 364 5.51 -14.54 6.58
CA VAL A 364 4.06 -14.72 6.58
C VAL A 364 3.67 -16.19 6.65
N ARG A 365 2.74 -16.52 7.56
CA ARG A 365 2.19 -17.89 7.73
C ARG A 365 0.72 -17.99 7.42
N ARG A 366 -0.02 -16.91 7.60
CA ARG A 366 -1.44 -16.78 7.25
C ARG A 366 -1.68 -15.45 6.58
N LEU A 367 -2.68 -15.40 5.73
CA LEU A 367 -3.08 -14.20 5.01
C LEU A 367 -4.59 -14.01 5.13
N ILE A 368 -4.98 -12.81 5.54
CA ILE A 368 -6.36 -12.32 5.41
C ILE A 368 -6.36 -11.37 4.22
N THR A 369 -7.14 -11.68 3.20
CA THR A 369 -7.20 -10.89 1.97
C THR A 369 -8.61 -10.83 1.41
N ASN A 370 -8.84 -9.92 0.48
CA ASN A 370 -10.08 -9.85 -0.29
C ASN A 370 -9.91 -10.55 -1.66
N PHE A 371 -11.02 -11.02 -2.20
CA PHE A 371 -11.15 -11.28 -3.63
C PHE A 371 -11.60 -10.01 -4.33
N HIS A 372 -10.90 -9.59 -5.38
CA HIS A 372 -11.24 -8.38 -6.12
C HIS A 372 -11.64 -8.73 -7.55
N GLN A 373 -10.66 -9.00 -8.37
CA GLN A 373 -10.84 -9.29 -9.79
C GLN A 373 -9.99 -10.50 -10.18
N PRO A 374 -10.41 -11.25 -11.20
CA PRO A 374 -9.61 -12.30 -11.78
C PRO A 374 -8.34 -11.75 -12.38
#